data_728351b65ff3b66adb96d9538a5e741b
#
_entry.id   728351b65ff3b66adb96d9538a5e741b
#
_cell.length_a   1.000
_cell.length_b   1.000
_cell.length_c   1.000
_cell.angle_alpha   90.00
_cell.angle_beta   90.00
_cell.angle_gamma   90.00
#
_symmetry.space_group_name_H-M   'P 1'
#
loop_
_entity.id
_entity.type
_entity.pdbx_description
1 polymer ?
#
loop_
_entity_poly.entity_id
_entity_poly.type
_entity_poly.pdbx_seq_one_letter_code
_entity_poly.pdbx_strand_id
1 'polypeptide(L)'
;PVYNRPDEVDELLESLTKQSVKDFEVIIVEDGSSIPCKEVCDKYAGKLDLHYYNKPNSGPGQSRNYGAERANGEYMIVLDSDVVLPTDYIKAINAELDREHADAFGGPDEAHSSFTDTQKAISYSMTSFFTTGGIRGGKKKLDKFYPRSFNMGISKKAYMALGGFSKMRFGEDIDFSIRIFKAGYKCRLFPEAWVWHKRRTDFHKFWRQVYNSGIASINLYKKYPESLKIDHL
;
A
#
# COMPACT_ATOMS: atom_id res chain seq x y z
N PRO A 1 -1.28 3.51 -8.01
CA PRO A 1 -2.26 4.51 -8.45
C PRO A 1 -1.83 5.91 -8.05
N VAL A 2 -2.07 6.91 -8.91
CA VAL A 2 -1.69 8.31 -8.68
C VAL A 2 -2.87 9.23 -8.96
N TYR A 3 -3.05 10.26 -8.12
CA TYR A 3 -4.02 11.32 -8.35
C TYR A 3 -3.49 12.66 -7.82
N ASN A 4 -3.09 13.59 -8.72
CA ASN A 4 -2.57 14.92 -8.40
C ASN A 4 -1.37 14.92 -7.42
N ARG A 5 -0.36 14.06 -7.65
CA ARG A 5 0.79 13.89 -6.75
C ARG A 5 2.12 13.69 -7.50
N PRO A 6 2.50 14.57 -8.44
CA PRO A 6 3.73 14.38 -9.21
C PRO A 6 4.99 14.39 -8.33
N ASP A 7 5.04 15.21 -7.26
CA ASP A 7 6.20 15.32 -6.40
C ASP A 7 6.43 14.04 -5.58
N GLU A 8 5.36 13.45 -5.05
CA GLU A 8 5.46 12.16 -4.33
C GLU A 8 5.88 11.03 -5.27
N VAL A 9 5.41 11.04 -6.52
CA VAL A 9 5.82 10.06 -7.53
C VAL A 9 7.30 10.21 -7.86
N ASP A 10 7.84 11.42 -7.95
CA ASP A 10 9.27 11.66 -8.19
C ASP A 10 10.14 11.03 -7.09
N GLU A 11 9.80 11.24 -5.83
CA GLU A 11 10.52 10.66 -4.70
C GLU A 11 10.40 9.12 -4.64
N LEU A 12 9.23 8.57 -4.93
CA LEU A 12 9.03 7.12 -5.01
C LEU A 12 9.89 6.53 -6.12
N LEU A 13 9.84 7.07 -7.35
CA LEU A 13 10.62 6.59 -8.49
C LEU A 13 12.13 6.74 -8.24
N GLU A 14 12.57 7.84 -7.61
CA GLU A 14 13.96 7.98 -7.22
C GLU A 14 14.39 6.88 -6.24
N SER A 15 13.56 6.53 -5.24
CA SER A 15 13.87 5.45 -4.31
C SER A 15 13.90 4.07 -4.99
N LEU A 16 13.08 3.85 -6.01
CA LEU A 16 13.10 2.64 -6.84
C LEU A 16 14.39 2.55 -7.68
N THR A 17 14.92 3.66 -8.18
CA THR A 17 16.22 3.65 -8.86
C THR A 17 17.39 3.27 -7.94
N LYS A 18 17.24 3.39 -6.63
CA LYS A 18 18.27 3.08 -5.62
C LYS A 18 18.16 1.65 -5.08
N GLN A 19 17.21 0.84 -5.55
CA GLN A 19 17.09 -0.55 -5.10
C GLN A 19 18.35 -1.36 -5.46
N SER A 20 18.82 -2.20 -4.53
CA SER A 20 19.95 -3.10 -4.73
C SER A 20 19.64 -4.25 -5.70
N VAL A 21 18.37 -4.63 -5.83
CA VAL A 21 17.85 -5.62 -6.79
C VAL A 21 17.00 -4.88 -7.81
N LYS A 22 17.16 -5.18 -9.11
CA LYS A 22 16.51 -4.49 -10.23
C LYS A 22 15.52 -5.37 -11.00
N ASP A 23 15.30 -6.58 -10.56
CA ASP A 23 14.38 -7.51 -11.23
C ASP A 23 12.93 -7.21 -10.84
N PHE A 24 12.42 -6.08 -11.34
CA PHE A 24 11.03 -5.65 -11.20
C PHE A 24 10.64 -4.64 -12.29
N GLU A 25 9.37 -4.65 -12.65
CA GLU A 25 8.73 -3.60 -13.45
C GLU A 25 7.99 -2.59 -12.55
N VAL A 26 7.79 -1.39 -13.03
CA VAL A 26 7.02 -0.34 -12.35
C VAL A 26 5.82 0.06 -13.18
N ILE A 27 4.62 -0.01 -12.63
CA ILE A 27 3.39 0.38 -13.31
C ILE A 27 2.77 1.56 -12.57
N ILE A 28 2.77 2.72 -13.22
CA ILE A 28 2.11 3.93 -12.75
C ILE A 28 0.76 4.07 -13.44
N VAL A 29 -0.31 4.15 -12.65
CA VAL A 29 -1.66 4.39 -13.15
C VAL A 29 -2.17 5.73 -12.66
N GLU A 30 -2.22 6.69 -13.57
CA GLU A 30 -2.78 8.03 -13.36
C GLU A 30 -4.31 7.95 -13.38
N ASP A 31 -4.96 8.34 -12.30
CA ASP A 31 -6.41 8.22 -12.11
C ASP A 31 -7.16 9.53 -12.44
N GLY A 32 -6.92 10.09 -13.62
CA GLY A 32 -7.60 11.29 -14.11
C GLY A 32 -7.17 12.57 -13.38
N SER A 33 -5.88 12.71 -13.12
CA SER A 33 -5.31 13.91 -12.48
C SER A 33 -5.45 15.15 -13.35
N SER A 34 -5.68 16.30 -12.72
CA SER A 34 -5.52 17.61 -13.33
C SER A 34 -4.06 18.07 -13.39
N ILE A 35 -3.21 17.51 -12.51
CA ILE A 35 -1.76 17.69 -12.47
C ILE A 35 -1.13 16.31 -12.65
N PRO A 36 -0.89 15.85 -13.90
CA PRO A 36 -0.38 14.52 -14.16
C PRO A 36 1.11 14.38 -13.84
N CYS A 37 1.54 13.15 -13.54
CA CYS A 37 2.95 12.84 -13.27
C CYS A 37 3.71 12.30 -14.49
N LYS A 38 3.16 12.45 -15.73
CA LYS A 38 3.80 11.92 -16.94
C LYS A 38 5.23 12.41 -17.13
N GLU A 39 5.46 13.72 -17.03
CA GLU A 39 6.79 14.31 -17.18
C GLU A 39 7.79 13.78 -16.13
N VAL A 40 7.30 13.52 -14.93
CA VAL A 40 8.12 12.87 -13.89
C VAL A 40 8.49 11.45 -14.32
N CYS A 41 7.52 10.64 -14.77
CA CYS A 41 7.78 9.28 -15.24
C CYS A 41 8.79 9.24 -16.38
N ASP A 42 8.73 10.18 -17.32
CA ASP A 42 9.63 10.26 -18.46
C ASP A 42 11.11 10.45 -18.04
N LYS A 43 11.40 11.11 -16.91
CA LYS A 43 12.77 11.24 -16.36
C LYS A 43 13.38 9.90 -15.94
N TYR A 44 12.55 8.89 -15.65
CA TYR A 44 12.98 7.59 -15.13
C TYR A 44 12.85 6.45 -16.15
N ALA A 45 12.24 6.68 -17.31
CA ALA A 45 12.01 5.65 -18.34
C ALA A 45 13.29 4.94 -18.84
N GLY A 46 14.46 5.61 -18.77
CA GLY A 46 15.76 5.01 -19.09
C GLY A 46 16.48 4.33 -17.91
N LYS A 47 15.92 4.39 -16.70
CA LYS A 47 16.52 3.88 -15.45
C LYS A 47 15.74 2.73 -14.83
N LEU A 48 14.44 2.65 -15.13
CA LEU A 48 13.49 1.67 -14.63
C LEU A 48 12.71 1.06 -15.80
N ASP A 49 12.32 -0.18 -15.69
CA ASP A 49 11.29 -0.77 -16.54
C ASP A 49 9.94 -0.19 -16.12
N LEU A 50 9.62 1.01 -16.67
CA LEU A 50 8.53 1.87 -16.22
C LEU A 50 7.43 1.98 -17.27
N HIS A 51 6.21 1.61 -16.88
CA HIS A 51 5.01 1.71 -17.70
C HIS A 51 4.05 2.73 -17.09
N TYR A 52 3.72 3.78 -17.85
CA TYR A 52 2.78 4.82 -17.45
C TYR A 52 1.47 4.66 -18.20
N TYR A 53 0.36 4.63 -17.46
CA TYR A 53 -0.99 4.58 -17.99
C TYR A 53 -1.84 5.71 -17.41
N ASN A 54 -2.66 6.33 -18.24
CA ASN A 54 -3.63 7.35 -17.83
C ASN A 54 -5.05 6.85 -18.14
N LYS A 55 -5.98 7.07 -17.21
CA LYS A 55 -7.40 6.71 -17.37
C LYS A 55 -8.30 7.71 -16.65
N PRO A 56 -9.61 7.76 -17.01
CA PRO A 56 -10.58 8.52 -16.24
C PRO A 56 -10.61 8.11 -14.77
N ASN A 57 -10.89 9.07 -13.87
CA ASN A 57 -10.93 8.82 -12.42
C ASN A 57 -11.97 7.75 -12.06
N SER A 58 -11.54 6.75 -11.32
CA SER A 58 -12.40 5.66 -10.84
C SER A 58 -12.06 5.21 -9.42
N GLY A 59 -11.13 5.89 -8.78
CA GLY A 59 -10.67 5.63 -7.43
C GLY A 59 -9.49 4.65 -7.35
N PRO A 60 -8.83 4.61 -6.17
CA PRO A 60 -7.55 3.91 -6.02
C PRO A 60 -7.65 2.40 -6.23
N GLY A 61 -8.71 1.75 -5.75
CA GLY A 61 -8.91 0.31 -5.91
C GLY A 61 -9.01 -0.10 -7.38
N GLN A 62 -9.78 0.65 -8.18
CA GLN A 62 -9.93 0.36 -9.61
C GLN A 62 -8.66 0.67 -10.41
N SER A 63 -7.88 1.66 -9.96
CA SER A 63 -6.59 1.97 -10.57
C SER A 63 -5.55 0.89 -10.27
N ARG A 64 -5.57 0.29 -9.07
CA ARG A 64 -4.76 -0.89 -8.74
C ARG A 64 -5.15 -2.08 -9.61
N ASN A 65 -6.44 -2.33 -9.81
CA ASN A 65 -6.91 -3.41 -10.70
C ASN A 65 -6.43 -3.20 -12.14
N TYR A 66 -6.53 -1.97 -12.63
CA TYR A 66 -6.08 -1.61 -13.98
C TYR A 66 -4.57 -1.87 -14.18
N GLY A 67 -3.75 -1.56 -13.17
CA GLY A 67 -2.32 -1.86 -13.17
C GLY A 67 -2.05 -3.37 -13.07
N ALA A 68 -2.76 -4.08 -12.21
CA ALA A 68 -2.61 -5.51 -12.01
C ALA A 68 -2.88 -6.35 -13.28
N GLU A 69 -3.86 -5.94 -14.10
CA GLU A 69 -4.16 -6.58 -15.39
C GLU A 69 -3.00 -6.48 -16.39
N ARG A 70 -2.13 -5.47 -16.22
CA ARG A 70 -0.99 -5.16 -17.11
C ARG A 70 0.36 -5.59 -16.56
N ALA A 71 0.39 -5.99 -15.31
CA ALA A 71 1.60 -6.50 -14.67
C ALA A 71 2.01 -7.87 -15.24
N ASN A 72 3.31 -8.09 -15.42
CA ASN A 72 3.87 -9.37 -15.89
C ASN A 72 4.47 -10.20 -14.74
N GLY A 73 4.86 -9.55 -13.64
CA GLY A 73 5.50 -10.19 -12.50
C GLY A 73 4.65 -11.27 -11.83
N GLU A 74 5.30 -12.24 -11.23
CA GLU A 74 4.66 -13.31 -10.44
C GLU A 74 4.00 -12.76 -9.17
N TYR A 75 4.64 -11.78 -8.53
CA TYR A 75 4.12 -11.03 -7.40
C TYR A 75 3.87 -9.58 -7.79
N MET A 76 2.78 -9.03 -7.30
CA MET A 76 2.47 -7.62 -7.41
C MET A 76 2.68 -6.95 -6.06
N ILE A 77 3.43 -5.85 -6.06
CA ILE A 77 3.59 -5.00 -4.88
C ILE A 77 2.78 -3.74 -5.10
N VAL A 78 1.74 -3.58 -4.31
CA VAL A 78 0.91 -2.37 -4.30
C VAL A 78 1.53 -1.38 -3.33
N LEU A 79 1.84 -0.20 -3.84
CA LEU A 79 2.37 0.93 -3.07
C LEU A 79 1.49 2.16 -3.25
N ASP A 80 1.35 2.98 -2.22
CA ASP A 80 0.80 4.32 -2.36
C ASP A 80 1.89 5.27 -2.91
N SER A 81 1.51 6.33 -3.60
CA SER A 81 2.47 7.27 -4.21
C SER A 81 3.29 8.07 -3.19
N ASP A 82 2.85 8.12 -1.93
CA ASP A 82 3.46 8.87 -0.84
C ASP A 82 4.38 8.01 0.06
N VAL A 83 4.93 6.91 -0.51
CA VAL A 83 5.95 6.10 0.16
C VAL A 83 7.34 6.31 -0.45
N VAL A 84 8.37 6.13 0.37
CA VAL A 84 9.78 6.07 -0.05
C VAL A 84 10.35 4.75 0.43
N LEU A 85 11.12 4.08 -0.41
CA LEU A 85 11.62 2.73 -0.15
C LEU A 85 13.07 2.73 0.33
N PRO A 86 13.42 1.91 1.34
CA PRO A 86 14.82 1.59 1.65
C PRO A 86 15.51 0.89 0.48
N THR A 87 16.82 1.03 0.36
CA THR A 87 17.62 0.47 -0.74
C THR A 87 17.49 -1.04 -0.89
N ASP A 88 17.29 -1.78 0.20
CA ASP A 88 17.18 -3.24 0.20
C ASP A 88 15.73 -3.75 0.30
N TYR A 89 14.73 -2.92 0.00
CA TYR A 89 13.32 -3.29 0.11
C TYR A 89 12.96 -4.52 -0.76
N ILE A 90 13.30 -4.49 -2.06
CA ILE A 90 13.04 -5.63 -2.97
C ILE A 90 13.84 -6.86 -2.55
N LYS A 91 15.11 -6.68 -2.15
CA LYS A 91 15.95 -7.76 -1.64
C LYS A 91 15.36 -8.43 -0.40
N ALA A 92 14.81 -7.64 0.53
CA ALA A 92 14.16 -8.16 1.73
C ALA A 92 12.91 -8.98 1.40
N ILE A 93 12.10 -8.55 0.43
CA ILE A 93 10.94 -9.29 -0.04
C ILE A 93 11.37 -10.64 -0.64
N ASN A 94 12.36 -10.65 -1.53
CA ASN A 94 12.86 -11.87 -2.16
C ASN A 94 13.37 -12.86 -1.10
N ALA A 95 14.18 -12.40 -0.14
CA ALA A 95 14.70 -13.24 0.93
C ALA A 95 13.59 -13.86 1.81
N GLU A 96 12.52 -13.11 2.08
CA GLU A 96 11.38 -13.63 2.86
C GLU A 96 10.55 -14.64 2.06
N LEU A 97 10.37 -14.43 0.75
CA LEU A 97 9.67 -15.38 -0.13
C LEU A 97 10.48 -16.67 -0.33
N ASP A 98 11.81 -16.56 -0.51
CA ASP A 98 12.73 -17.71 -0.59
C ASP A 98 12.73 -18.53 0.71
N ARG A 99 12.65 -17.85 1.85
CA ARG A 99 12.63 -18.52 3.15
C ARG A 99 11.36 -19.33 3.38
N GLU A 100 10.22 -18.77 3.01
CA GLU A 100 8.92 -19.38 3.22
C GLU A 100 7.87 -18.75 2.31
N HIS A 101 7.12 -19.57 1.61
CA HIS A 101 6.03 -19.14 0.74
C HIS A 101 4.99 -18.27 1.46
N ALA A 102 4.52 -17.24 0.76
CA ALA A 102 3.37 -16.43 1.14
C ALA A 102 2.55 -16.10 -0.12
N ASP A 103 1.24 -16.24 -0.06
CA ASP A 103 0.35 -15.77 -1.14
C ASP A 103 0.19 -14.26 -1.10
N ALA A 104 0.18 -13.68 0.11
CA ALA A 104 0.16 -12.24 0.34
C ALA A 104 1.06 -11.85 1.52
N PHE A 105 1.58 -10.64 1.48
CA PHE A 105 2.42 -10.10 2.53
C PHE A 105 2.28 -8.58 2.64
N GLY A 106 2.88 -8.01 3.66
CA GLY A 106 3.08 -6.58 3.79
C GLY A 106 4.15 -6.30 4.81
N GLY A 107 4.65 -5.09 4.82
CA GLY A 107 5.65 -4.61 5.77
C GLY A 107 5.15 -3.43 6.59
N PRO A 108 5.87 -3.10 7.69
CA PRO A 108 5.54 -1.95 8.51
C PRO A 108 5.83 -0.63 7.79
N ASP A 109 5.27 0.45 8.34
CA ASP A 109 5.58 1.80 7.90
C ASP A 109 6.31 2.56 9.03
N GLU A 110 7.27 3.39 8.64
CA GLU A 110 8.07 4.22 9.54
C GLU A 110 7.97 5.70 9.15
N ALA A 111 8.19 6.59 10.13
CA ALA A 111 8.32 8.01 9.88
C ALA A 111 9.76 8.34 9.47
N HIS A 112 9.95 8.99 8.32
CA HIS A 112 11.27 9.45 7.89
C HIS A 112 11.77 10.59 8.79
N SER A 113 13.08 10.69 8.97
CA SER A 113 13.71 11.72 9.80
C SER A 113 13.40 13.16 9.34
N SER A 114 13.18 13.35 8.03
CA SER A 114 12.82 14.64 7.42
C SER A 114 11.35 15.05 7.63
N PHE A 115 10.52 14.20 8.23
CA PHE A 115 9.11 14.53 8.46
C PHE A 115 8.98 15.68 9.47
N THR A 116 8.03 16.58 9.24
CA THR A 116 7.69 17.65 10.17
C THR A 116 7.23 17.10 11.51
N ASP A 117 7.29 17.89 12.56
CA ASP A 117 6.82 17.48 13.90
C ASP A 117 5.33 17.08 13.89
N THR A 118 4.51 17.77 13.08
CA THR A 118 3.10 17.40 12.85
C THR A 118 2.98 15.99 12.22
N GLN A 119 3.77 15.72 11.20
CA GLN A 119 3.77 14.38 10.56
C GLN A 119 4.27 13.28 11.51
N LYS A 120 5.29 13.58 12.33
CA LYS A 120 5.78 12.66 13.36
C LYS A 120 4.72 12.39 14.43
N ALA A 121 4.03 13.43 14.90
CA ALA A 121 2.94 13.30 15.88
C ALA A 121 1.77 12.49 15.32
N ILE A 122 1.35 12.74 14.07
CA ILE A 122 0.33 11.94 13.37
C ILE A 122 0.79 10.49 13.21
N SER A 123 2.04 10.27 12.81
CA SER A 123 2.61 8.92 12.70
C SER A 123 2.55 8.18 14.03
N TYR A 124 3.01 8.82 15.11
CA TYR A 124 2.94 8.25 16.46
C TYR A 124 1.51 7.91 16.86
N SER A 125 0.54 8.80 16.63
CA SER A 125 -0.88 8.54 16.95
C SER A 125 -1.45 7.37 16.15
N MET A 126 -0.98 7.13 14.92
CA MET A 126 -1.45 6.04 14.05
C MET A 126 -0.74 4.71 14.29
N THR A 127 0.42 4.68 14.96
CA THR A 127 1.23 3.47 15.19
C THR A 127 1.29 3.10 16.67
N SER A 128 0.85 4.00 17.58
CA SER A 128 0.85 3.76 19.01
C SER A 128 -0.06 2.59 19.39
N PHE A 129 0.39 1.80 20.34
CA PHE A 129 -0.40 0.72 20.93
C PHE A 129 -1.76 1.20 21.49
N PHE A 130 -1.77 2.39 22.11
CA PHE A 130 -2.98 2.96 22.71
C PHE A 130 -4.06 3.38 21.69
N THR A 131 -3.67 3.65 20.46
CA THR A 131 -4.59 4.14 19.42
C THR A 131 -4.98 3.07 18.40
N THR A 132 -4.12 2.07 18.17
CA THR A 132 -4.32 1.05 17.14
C THR A 132 -4.15 -0.39 17.64
N GLY A 133 -4.03 -0.59 18.97
CA GLY A 133 -3.85 -1.93 19.55
C GLY A 133 -2.56 -2.63 19.08
N GLY A 134 -1.58 -1.88 18.55
CA GLY A 134 -0.34 -2.45 18.01
C GLY A 134 -0.46 -3.06 16.62
N ILE A 135 -1.61 -2.89 15.95
CA ILE A 135 -1.89 -3.41 14.59
C ILE A 135 -1.01 -2.73 13.54
N ARG A 136 -0.60 -1.49 13.77
CA ARG A 136 0.31 -0.71 12.90
C ARG A 136 1.65 -0.51 13.59
N GLY A 137 2.75 -0.63 12.84
CA GLY A 137 4.10 -0.36 13.35
C GLY A 137 4.69 -1.44 14.28
N GLY A 138 4.00 -2.54 14.56
CA GLY A 138 4.49 -3.62 15.39
C GLY A 138 5.29 -4.67 14.62
N LYS A 139 6.55 -4.93 15.05
CA LYS A 139 7.37 -6.06 14.57
C LYS A 139 6.95 -7.42 15.19
N LYS A 140 5.84 -7.46 15.94
CA LYS A 140 5.38 -8.70 16.61
C LYS A 140 4.56 -9.55 15.65
N LYS A 141 4.80 -10.87 15.65
CA LYS A 141 3.92 -11.87 15.02
C LYS A 141 2.50 -11.69 15.58
N LEU A 142 1.60 -11.18 14.75
CA LEU A 142 0.17 -11.24 15.00
C LEU A 142 -0.34 -12.58 14.46
N ASP A 143 -1.25 -13.23 15.15
CA ASP A 143 -1.89 -14.48 14.69
C ASP A 143 -2.59 -14.28 13.33
N LYS A 144 -2.99 -13.04 13.02
CA LYS A 144 -3.52 -12.63 11.72
C LYS A 144 -2.93 -11.28 11.33
N PHE A 145 -2.19 -11.24 10.25
CA PHE A 145 -1.69 -9.99 9.66
C PHE A 145 -2.54 -9.61 8.44
N TYR A 146 -3.12 -8.41 8.45
CA TYR A 146 -3.90 -7.87 7.35
C TYR A 146 -3.04 -6.90 6.52
N PRO A 147 -2.56 -7.30 5.33
CA PRO A 147 -1.80 -6.40 4.46
C PRO A 147 -2.61 -5.14 4.13
N ARG A 148 -1.93 -3.98 4.11
CA ARG A 148 -2.53 -2.69 3.81
C ARG A 148 -2.00 -2.17 2.48
N SER A 149 -2.84 -1.50 1.70
CA SER A 149 -2.52 -1.11 0.33
C SER A 149 -1.34 -0.15 0.16
N PHE A 150 -0.89 0.52 1.22
CA PHE A 150 0.30 1.37 1.14
C PHE A 150 1.61 0.55 0.99
N ASN A 151 1.60 -0.74 1.39
CA ASN A 151 2.73 -1.66 1.31
C ASN A 151 2.20 -3.10 1.35
N MET A 152 1.62 -3.56 0.25
CA MET A 152 1.00 -4.88 0.11
C MET A 152 1.60 -5.63 -1.06
N GLY A 153 2.15 -6.82 -0.80
CA GLY A 153 2.52 -7.78 -1.82
C GLY A 153 1.49 -8.91 -1.92
N ILE A 154 1.24 -9.41 -3.11
CA ILE A 154 0.35 -10.54 -3.37
C ILE A 154 0.74 -11.26 -4.66
N SER A 155 0.68 -12.57 -4.69
CA SER A 155 0.88 -13.33 -5.92
C SER A 155 -0.19 -12.96 -6.96
N LYS A 156 0.23 -12.81 -8.21
CA LYS A 156 -0.69 -12.46 -9.31
C LYS A 156 -1.83 -13.47 -9.42
N LYS A 157 -1.52 -14.76 -9.20
CA LYS A 157 -2.52 -15.83 -9.17
C LYS A 157 -3.61 -15.60 -8.13
N ALA A 158 -3.25 -15.30 -6.89
CA ALA A 158 -4.22 -15.02 -5.81
C ALA A 158 -5.00 -13.74 -6.08
N TYR A 159 -4.35 -12.68 -6.56
CA TYR A 159 -5.00 -11.42 -6.90
C TYR A 159 -6.10 -11.61 -7.94
N MET A 160 -5.77 -12.28 -9.05
CA MET A 160 -6.72 -12.51 -10.15
C MET A 160 -7.86 -13.44 -9.72
N ALA A 161 -7.57 -14.50 -8.96
CA ALA A 161 -8.59 -15.42 -8.43
C ALA A 161 -9.59 -14.73 -7.50
N LEU A 162 -9.16 -13.69 -6.76
CA LEU A 162 -10.01 -12.89 -5.88
C LEU A 162 -10.74 -11.76 -6.62
N GLY A 163 -10.44 -11.49 -7.90
CA GLY A 163 -11.04 -10.41 -8.67
C GLY A 163 -10.56 -9.01 -8.26
N GLY A 164 -9.39 -8.90 -7.59
CA GLY A 164 -8.78 -7.63 -7.20
C GLY A 164 -9.56 -6.85 -6.15
N PHE A 165 -9.34 -5.52 -6.09
CA PHE A 165 -10.01 -4.61 -5.17
C PHE A 165 -11.48 -4.38 -5.56
N SER A 166 -12.35 -4.35 -4.58
CA SER A 166 -13.79 -4.02 -4.78
C SER A 166 -13.99 -2.53 -5.09
N LYS A 167 -15.19 -2.19 -5.62
CA LYS A 167 -15.58 -0.79 -5.91
C LYS A 167 -15.98 0.00 -4.66
N MET A 168 -15.38 -0.28 -3.52
CA MET A 168 -15.59 0.50 -2.30
C MET A 168 -14.78 1.80 -2.38
N ARG A 169 -15.37 2.90 -1.93
CA ARG A 169 -14.69 4.20 -1.89
C ARG A 169 -13.68 4.28 -0.74
N PHE A 170 -13.98 3.66 0.40
CA PHE A 170 -13.15 3.60 1.60
C PHE A 170 -13.16 2.20 2.17
N GLY A 171 -12.00 1.69 2.57
CA GLY A 171 -11.83 0.37 3.17
C GLY A 171 -11.70 -0.76 2.15
N GLU A 172 -11.45 -0.45 0.88
CA GLU A 172 -11.23 -1.43 -0.19
C GLU A 172 -10.03 -2.32 0.07
N ASP A 173 -9.02 -1.81 0.79
CA ASP A 173 -7.83 -2.57 1.19
C ASP A 173 -8.15 -3.58 2.31
N ILE A 174 -8.96 -3.18 3.29
CA ILE A 174 -9.42 -4.08 4.35
C ILE A 174 -10.35 -5.15 3.79
N ASP A 175 -11.30 -4.75 2.93
CA ASP A 175 -12.17 -5.69 2.20
C ASP A 175 -11.35 -6.74 1.44
N PHE A 176 -10.31 -6.31 0.73
CA PHE A 176 -9.45 -7.21 -0.02
C PHE A 176 -8.69 -8.16 0.92
N SER A 177 -8.12 -7.66 2.00
CA SER A 177 -7.44 -8.47 3.02
C SER A 177 -8.38 -9.50 3.66
N ILE A 178 -9.64 -9.12 3.97
CA ILE A 178 -10.64 -10.07 4.49
C ILE A 178 -10.89 -11.19 3.47
N ARG A 179 -11.01 -10.87 2.17
CA ARG A 179 -11.21 -11.87 1.12
C ARG A 179 -10.00 -12.79 0.94
N ILE A 180 -8.78 -12.27 1.07
CA ILE A 180 -7.54 -13.07 1.07
C ILE A 180 -7.62 -14.13 2.19
N PHE A 181 -7.96 -13.72 3.42
CA PHE A 181 -8.09 -14.66 4.54
C PHE A 181 -9.22 -15.66 4.37
N LYS A 182 -10.41 -15.21 3.94
CA LYS A 182 -11.57 -16.11 3.73
C LYS A 182 -11.30 -17.17 2.67
N ALA A 183 -10.48 -16.85 1.68
CA ALA A 183 -10.07 -17.80 0.65
C ALA A 183 -8.96 -18.78 1.10
N GLY A 184 -8.46 -18.64 2.33
CA GLY A 184 -7.43 -19.53 2.89
C GLY A 184 -6.00 -19.25 2.41
N TYR A 185 -5.76 -18.10 1.78
CA TYR A 185 -4.42 -17.71 1.34
C TYR A 185 -3.51 -17.38 2.53
N LYS A 186 -2.24 -17.75 2.39
CA LYS A 186 -1.22 -17.53 3.42
C LYS A 186 -0.72 -16.10 3.41
N CYS A 187 -1.03 -15.36 4.49
CA CYS A 187 -0.55 -14.00 4.70
C CYS A 187 0.61 -13.96 5.70
N ARG A 188 1.65 -13.18 5.39
CA ARG A 188 2.81 -13.00 6.26
C ARG A 188 3.16 -11.53 6.45
N LEU A 189 3.64 -11.17 7.63
CA LEU A 189 4.33 -9.91 7.86
C LEU A 189 5.81 -10.08 7.46
N PHE A 190 6.33 -9.19 6.62
CA PHE A 190 7.74 -9.08 6.27
C PHE A 190 8.36 -7.87 6.98
N PRO A 191 8.94 -8.04 8.16
CA PRO A 191 9.39 -6.92 8.98
C PRO A 191 10.47 -6.05 8.31
N GLU A 192 11.31 -6.67 7.48
CA GLU A 192 12.40 -5.98 6.79
C GLU A 192 11.95 -5.30 5.48
N ALA A 193 10.74 -5.61 4.98
CA ALA A 193 10.14 -4.94 3.83
C ALA A 193 9.31 -3.72 4.29
N TRP A 194 9.92 -2.86 5.08
CA TRP A 194 9.28 -1.65 5.59
C TRP A 194 9.42 -0.48 4.61
N VAL A 195 8.58 0.55 4.77
CA VAL A 195 8.58 1.75 3.94
C VAL A 195 8.50 3.01 4.80
N TRP A 196 9.08 4.11 4.35
CA TRP A 196 8.75 5.43 4.88
C TRP A 196 7.44 5.90 4.24
N HIS A 197 6.40 6.06 5.06
CA HIS A 197 5.10 6.49 4.58
C HIS A 197 4.83 7.92 5.03
N LYS A 198 4.73 8.86 4.08
CA LYS A 198 4.45 10.26 4.37
C LYS A 198 3.08 10.42 4.98
N ARG A 199 3.04 11.02 6.14
CA ARG A 199 1.78 11.34 6.84
C ARG A 199 1.19 12.65 6.33
N ARG A 200 -0.08 12.88 6.60
CA ARG A 200 -0.74 14.14 6.30
C ARG A 200 0.01 15.29 6.94
N THR A 201 0.10 16.41 6.23
CA THR A 201 0.88 17.58 6.64
C THR A 201 0.15 18.48 7.62
N ASP A 202 -1.18 18.34 7.75
CA ASP A 202 -2.01 19.14 8.62
C ASP A 202 -3.13 18.34 9.30
N PHE A 203 -3.61 18.85 10.44
CA PHE A 203 -4.64 18.20 11.25
C PHE A 203 -6.00 18.12 10.58
N HIS A 204 -6.37 19.05 9.70
CA HIS A 204 -7.65 18.99 8.99
C HIS A 204 -7.69 17.81 8.02
N LYS A 205 -6.61 17.59 7.26
CA LYS A 205 -6.47 16.42 6.38
C LYS A 205 -6.42 15.12 7.19
N PHE A 206 -5.77 15.13 8.34
CA PHE A 206 -5.73 13.98 9.25
C PHE A 206 -7.13 13.68 9.81
N TRP A 207 -7.86 14.68 10.30
CA TRP A 207 -9.24 14.51 10.77
C TRP A 207 -10.15 13.91 9.68
N ARG A 208 -10.07 14.43 8.46
CA ARG A 208 -10.82 13.86 7.32
C ARG A 208 -10.45 12.40 7.04
N GLN A 209 -9.19 12.02 7.18
CA GLN A 209 -8.73 10.64 7.06
C GLN A 209 -9.35 9.73 8.12
N VAL A 210 -9.35 10.15 9.38
CA VAL A 210 -9.95 9.42 10.51
C VAL A 210 -11.47 9.27 10.31
N TYR A 211 -12.14 10.34 9.90
CA TYR A 211 -13.58 10.31 9.59
C TYR A 211 -13.91 9.31 8.48
N ASN A 212 -13.15 9.30 7.38
CA ASN A 212 -13.33 8.35 6.28
C ASN A 212 -13.04 6.91 6.73
N SER A 213 -12.09 6.71 7.63
CA SER A 213 -11.80 5.40 8.23
C SER A 213 -12.98 4.89 9.06
N GLY A 214 -13.67 5.77 9.81
CA GLY A 214 -14.90 5.43 10.51
C GLY A 214 -16.01 4.98 9.56
N ILE A 215 -16.22 5.69 8.44
CA ILE A 215 -17.18 5.27 7.40
C ILE A 215 -16.81 3.89 6.84
N ALA A 216 -15.51 3.65 6.57
CA ALA A 216 -15.03 2.36 6.09
C ALA A 216 -15.36 1.24 7.07
N SER A 217 -15.13 1.45 8.38
CA SER A 217 -15.43 0.47 9.43
C SER A 217 -16.92 0.08 9.45
N ILE A 218 -17.83 1.06 9.35
CA ILE A 218 -19.28 0.80 9.31
C ILE A 218 -19.68 0.00 8.06
N ASN A 219 -19.13 0.36 6.89
CA ASN A 219 -19.41 -0.34 5.63
C ASN A 219 -18.88 -1.78 5.66
N LEU A 220 -17.70 -1.99 6.23
CA LEU A 220 -17.11 -3.32 6.40
C LEU A 220 -17.90 -4.15 7.42
N TYR A 221 -18.35 -3.57 8.52
CA TYR A 221 -19.22 -4.26 9.49
C TYR A 221 -20.52 -4.75 8.85
N LYS A 222 -21.17 -3.91 8.04
CA LYS A 222 -22.39 -4.30 7.30
C LYS A 222 -22.13 -5.46 6.32
N LYS A 223 -20.96 -5.50 5.71
CA LYS A 223 -20.58 -6.52 4.73
C LYS A 223 -20.02 -7.81 5.38
N TYR A 224 -19.32 -7.68 6.49
CA TYR A 224 -18.63 -8.77 7.19
C TYR A 224 -18.81 -8.67 8.72
N PRO A 225 -20.03 -8.88 9.26
CA PRO A 225 -20.26 -8.72 10.70
C PRO A 225 -19.33 -9.57 11.57
N GLU A 226 -18.97 -10.76 11.09
CA GLU A 226 -18.13 -11.73 11.77
C GLU A 226 -16.62 -11.39 11.73
N SER A 227 -16.20 -10.48 10.86
CA SER A 227 -14.79 -10.16 10.64
C SER A 227 -14.29 -8.96 11.45
N LEU A 228 -15.20 -8.19 12.04
CA LEU A 228 -14.88 -7.03 12.85
C LEU A 228 -15.15 -7.34 14.32
N LYS A 229 -14.10 -7.30 15.12
CA LYS A 229 -14.22 -7.32 16.57
C LYS A 229 -14.57 -5.90 17.06
N ILE A 230 -15.26 -5.82 18.21
CA ILE A 230 -15.62 -4.55 18.88
C ILE A 230 -14.39 -3.65 19.10
N ASP A 231 -13.21 -4.24 19.27
CA ASP A 231 -11.94 -3.53 19.44
C ASP A 231 -11.47 -2.76 18.19
N HIS A 232 -12.20 -2.86 17.06
CA HIS A 232 -11.94 -2.17 15.81
C HIS A 232 -12.94 -1.03 15.51
N LEU A 233 -13.89 -0.78 16.40
CA LEU A 233 -14.87 0.31 16.35
C LEU A 233 -14.45 1.46 17.27
#